data_f9c1966f208cbcd121fdeec55688e706
#
_entry.id   f9c1966f208cbcd121fdeec55688e706
#
_cell.length_a   1.000
_cell.length_b   1.000
_cell.length_c   1.000
_cell.angle_alpha   90.00
_cell.angle_beta   90.00
_cell.angle_gamma   90.00
#
_symmetry.space_group_name_H-M   'P 1'
#
loop_
_entity.id
_entity.type
_entity.pdbx_description
1 polymer ?
#
loop_
_entity_poly.entity_id
_entity_poly.type
_entity_poly.pdbx_seq_one_letter_code
_entity_poly.pdbx_strand_id
1 'polypeptide(L)'
;VELIKKYHSKNNPYLFPIFSNRHTTEQEKANRLHKVITKVNKRLKQIGEELGISIPITTYVARHSQATIMKKAGISTAIIGQIMGHSSERVTQVYLDSFDNEQINNAMKNLL
;
A
#
# COMPACT_ATOMS: atom_id res chain seq x y z
N VAL A 1 7.50 3.91 15.27
CA VAL A 1 8.92 4.28 15.44
C VAL A 1 9.76 3.12 15.97
N GLU A 2 9.30 2.29 16.91
CA GLU A 2 10.04 1.14 17.42
C GLU A 2 10.28 0.06 16.37
N LEU A 3 9.26 -0.26 15.55
CA LEU A 3 9.40 -1.23 14.45
C LEU A 3 10.46 -0.79 13.43
N ILE A 4 10.53 0.50 13.12
CA ILE A 4 11.55 1.05 12.22
C ILE A 4 12.94 0.82 12.82
N LYS A 5 13.13 1.16 14.11
CA LYS A 5 14.42 0.94 14.79
C LYS A 5 14.81 -0.53 14.84
N LYS A 6 13.83 -1.42 15.03
CA LYS A 6 14.04 -2.87 15.12
C LYS A 6 14.53 -3.47 13.80
N TYR A 7 14.00 -3.01 12.66
CA TYR A 7 14.26 -3.62 11.37
C TYR A 7 15.21 -2.82 10.47
N HIS A 8 15.48 -1.55 10.81
CA HIS A 8 16.42 -0.73 10.05
C HIS A 8 17.86 -1.24 10.24
N SER A 9 18.57 -1.43 9.14
CA SER A 9 20.00 -1.73 9.13
C SER A 9 20.76 -0.61 8.41
N LYS A 10 21.84 -0.12 9.00
CA LYS A 10 22.70 0.93 8.41
C LYS A 10 23.27 0.55 7.04
N ASN A 11 23.39 -0.75 6.76
CA ASN A 11 23.94 -1.27 5.52
C ASN A 11 22.88 -1.59 4.46
N ASN A 12 21.60 -1.28 4.72
CA ASN A 12 20.52 -1.54 3.79
C ASN A 12 19.86 -0.20 3.41
N PRO A 13 19.79 0.17 2.11
CA PRO A 13 19.15 1.41 1.67
C PRO A 13 17.61 1.39 1.85
N TYR A 14 17.03 0.22 2.14
CA TYR A 14 15.61 0.04 2.34
C TYR A 14 15.26 -0.06 3.82
N LEU A 15 14.06 0.37 4.19
CA LEU A 15 13.56 0.32 5.57
C LEU A 15 13.50 -1.12 6.11
N PHE A 16 13.05 -2.06 5.28
CA PHE A 16 12.96 -3.47 5.64
C PHE A 16 13.96 -4.31 4.85
N PRO A 17 14.54 -5.36 5.46
CA PRO A 17 15.55 -6.22 4.83
C PRO A 17 14.89 -7.22 3.85
N ILE A 18 14.20 -6.71 2.83
CA ILE A 18 13.54 -7.52 1.80
C ILE A 18 14.57 -8.08 0.83
N PHE A 19 15.56 -7.25 0.46
CA PHE A 19 16.64 -7.62 -0.45
C PHE A 19 17.89 -8.04 0.31
N SER A 20 18.67 -8.89 -0.32
CA SER A 20 20.01 -9.31 0.12
C SER A 20 20.97 -9.19 -1.05
N ASN A 21 22.27 -9.45 -0.82
CA ASN A 21 23.32 -9.42 -1.84
C ASN A 21 23.09 -10.40 -3.01
N ARG A 22 22.10 -11.31 -2.90
CA ARG A 22 21.71 -12.25 -3.97
C ARG A 22 20.75 -11.63 -5.00
N HIS A 23 20.13 -10.50 -4.69
CA HIS A 23 19.14 -9.84 -5.57
C HIS A 23 19.82 -8.67 -6.27
N THR A 24 20.63 -8.97 -7.29
CA THR A 24 21.46 -8.00 -8.00
C THR A 24 20.78 -7.43 -9.24
N THR A 25 20.02 -8.26 -9.94
CA THR A 25 19.28 -7.86 -11.16
C THR A 25 17.88 -7.35 -10.85
N GLU A 26 17.33 -6.52 -11.72
CA GLU A 26 15.94 -6.03 -11.57
C GLU A 26 14.92 -7.18 -11.60
N GLN A 27 15.18 -8.24 -12.38
CA GLN A 27 14.32 -9.41 -12.41
C GLN A 27 14.32 -10.18 -11.08
N GLU A 28 15.49 -10.35 -10.46
CA GLU A 28 15.61 -10.99 -9.14
C GLU A 28 14.91 -10.17 -8.06
N LYS A 29 15.06 -8.85 -8.10
CA LYS A 29 14.34 -7.94 -7.20
C LYS A 29 12.83 -8.03 -7.38
N ALA A 30 12.35 -8.00 -8.62
CA ALA A 30 10.92 -8.13 -8.92
C ALA A 30 10.35 -9.47 -8.44
N ASN A 31 11.04 -10.57 -8.70
CA ASN A 31 10.66 -11.91 -8.23
C ASN A 31 10.64 -11.99 -6.70
N ARG A 32 11.61 -11.37 -6.04
CA ARG A 32 11.68 -11.31 -4.58
C ARG A 32 10.52 -10.52 -3.99
N LEU A 33 10.24 -9.34 -4.54
CA LEU A 33 9.09 -8.50 -4.13
C LEU A 33 7.77 -9.25 -4.28
N HIS A 34 7.57 -9.91 -5.42
CA HIS A 34 6.36 -10.71 -5.66
C HIS A 34 6.17 -11.78 -4.58
N LYS A 35 7.22 -12.56 -4.28
CA LYS A 35 7.19 -13.60 -3.23
C LYS A 35 6.88 -13.02 -1.85
N VAL A 36 7.48 -11.89 -1.49
CA VAL A 36 7.26 -11.26 -0.19
C VAL A 36 5.83 -10.72 -0.09
N ILE A 37 5.34 -10.01 -1.10
CA ILE A 37 3.98 -9.47 -1.12
C ILE A 37 2.95 -10.59 -1.03
N THR A 38 3.13 -11.66 -1.79
CA THR A 38 2.24 -12.84 -1.74
C THR A 38 2.18 -13.44 -0.35
N LYS A 39 3.34 -13.61 0.30
CA LYS A 39 3.43 -14.14 1.67
C LYS A 39 2.76 -13.21 2.69
N VAL A 40 2.99 -11.89 2.57
CA VAL A 40 2.37 -10.89 3.45
C VAL A 40 0.85 -10.90 3.28
N ASN A 41 0.36 -10.85 2.04
CA ASN A 41 -1.07 -10.85 1.77
C ASN A 41 -1.77 -12.13 2.26
N LYS A 42 -1.10 -13.29 2.15
CA LYS A 42 -1.62 -14.54 2.73
C LYS A 42 -1.81 -14.43 4.25
N ARG A 43 -0.86 -13.81 4.95
CA ARG A 43 -0.96 -13.60 6.41
C ARG A 43 -2.02 -12.56 6.76
N LEU A 44 -2.10 -11.47 6.01
CA LEU A 44 -3.14 -10.46 6.21
C LEU A 44 -4.54 -11.05 6.03
N LYS A 45 -4.74 -11.92 5.05
CA LYS A 45 -6.00 -12.64 4.86
C LYS A 45 -6.36 -13.47 6.09
N GLN A 46 -5.42 -14.24 6.62
CA GLN A 46 -5.62 -15.04 7.85
C GLN A 46 -6.03 -14.16 9.03
N ILE A 47 -5.32 -13.05 9.25
CA ILE A 47 -5.64 -12.09 10.31
C ILE A 47 -7.05 -11.51 10.11
N GLY A 48 -7.43 -11.17 8.89
CA GLY A 48 -8.77 -10.68 8.58
C GLY A 48 -9.86 -11.70 8.92
N GLU A 49 -9.64 -12.97 8.58
CA GLU A 49 -10.54 -14.07 8.90
C GLU A 49 -10.68 -14.28 10.42
N GLU A 50 -9.57 -14.26 11.16
CA GLU A 50 -9.55 -14.38 12.63
C GLU A 50 -10.28 -13.23 13.33
N LEU A 51 -10.23 -12.03 12.76
CA LEU A 51 -10.89 -10.82 13.27
C LEU A 51 -12.36 -10.68 12.79
N GLY A 52 -12.86 -11.60 11.97
CA GLY A 52 -14.21 -11.52 11.42
C GLY A 52 -14.42 -10.40 10.42
N ILE A 53 -13.34 -9.93 9.77
CA ILE A 53 -13.41 -8.87 8.76
C ILE A 53 -13.82 -9.50 7.43
N SER A 54 -14.97 -9.10 6.90
CA SER A 54 -15.58 -9.67 5.69
C SER A 54 -14.88 -9.29 4.38
N ILE A 55 -14.12 -8.19 4.38
CA ILE A 55 -13.37 -7.71 3.21
C ILE A 55 -11.94 -8.24 3.23
N PRO A 56 -11.35 -8.61 2.07
CA PRO A 56 -9.96 -9.05 2.00
C PRO A 56 -9.01 -7.92 2.42
N ILE A 57 -8.20 -8.16 3.45
CA ILE A 57 -7.12 -7.23 3.84
C ILE A 57 -5.88 -7.59 3.04
N THR A 58 -5.36 -6.61 2.29
CA THR A 58 -4.13 -6.74 1.50
C THR A 58 -3.24 -5.52 1.68
N THR A 59 -1.98 -5.62 1.26
CA THR A 59 -1.06 -4.47 1.20
C THR A 59 -1.61 -3.35 0.31
N TYR A 60 -2.36 -3.70 -0.73
CA TYR A 60 -3.03 -2.74 -1.62
C TYR A 60 -4.14 -1.99 -0.89
N VAL A 61 -4.99 -2.69 -0.13
CA VAL A 61 -6.04 -2.08 0.70
C VAL A 61 -5.43 -1.12 1.73
N ALA A 62 -4.33 -1.50 2.39
CA ALA A 62 -3.64 -0.62 3.32
C ALA A 62 -3.15 0.67 2.64
N ARG A 63 -2.57 0.55 1.44
CA ARG A 63 -2.12 1.69 0.64
C ARG A 63 -3.29 2.60 0.24
N HIS A 64 -4.41 2.04 -0.21
CA HIS A 64 -5.63 2.79 -0.53
C HIS A 64 -6.19 3.52 0.68
N SER A 65 -6.29 2.85 1.82
CA SER A 65 -6.81 3.43 3.06
C SER A 65 -5.95 4.62 3.49
N GLN A 66 -4.63 4.50 3.43
CA GLN A 66 -3.72 5.59 3.76
C GLN A 66 -3.93 6.79 2.84
N ALA A 67 -4.01 6.60 1.53
CA ALA A 67 -4.23 7.68 0.57
C ALA A 67 -5.57 8.39 0.82
N THR A 68 -6.63 7.62 1.09
CA THR A 68 -7.96 8.16 1.41
C THR A 68 -7.94 8.98 2.71
N ILE A 69 -7.26 8.49 3.75
CA ILE A 69 -7.13 9.21 5.02
C ILE A 69 -6.39 10.53 4.82
N MET A 70 -5.28 10.51 4.08
CA MET A 70 -4.51 11.72 3.77
C MET A 70 -5.35 12.74 2.97
N LYS A 71 -6.10 12.29 1.97
CA LYS A 71 -7.01 13.15 1.20
C LYS A 71 -8.07 13.78 2.09
N LYS A 72 -8.73 13.00 2.93
CA LYS A 72 -9.73 13.49 3.89
C LYS A 72 -9.16 14.45 4.95
N ALA A 73 -7.89 14.30 5.28
CA ALA A 73 -7.16 15.21 6.17
C ALA A 73 -6.71 16.51 5.47
N GLY A 74 -7.05 16.72 4.21
CA GLY A 74 -6.71 17.92 3.46
C GLY A 74 -5.26 18.01 3.01
N ILE A 75 -4.52 16.88 3.00
CA ILE A 75 -3.14 16.83 2.50
C ILE A 75 -3.16 16.99 0.98
N SER A 76 -2.29 17.85 0.45
CA SER A 76 -2.24 18.12 -0.98
C SER A 76 -1.88 16.89 -1.81
N THR A 77 -2.43 16.80 -3.03
CA THR A 77 -2.18 15.70 -3.97
C THR A 77 -0.68 15.52 -4.26
N ALA A 78 0.07 16.61 -4.33
CA ALA A 78 1.53 16.58 -4.53
C ALA A 78 2.25 15.83 -3.38
N ILE A 79 1.90 16.13 -2.12
CA ILE A 79 2.47 15.47 -0.95
C ILE A 79 2.06 13.99 -0.89
N ILE A 80 0.77 13.70 -1.15
CA ILE A 80 0.28 12.32 -1.23
C ILE A 80 1.07 11.55 -2.29
N GLY A 81 1.28 12.15 -3.48
CA GLY A 81 2.06 11.54 -4.56
C GLY A 81 3.49 11.20 -4.16
N GLN A 82 4.17 12.10 -3.46
CA GLN A 82 5.53 11.85 -2.94
C GLN A 82 5.55 10.69 -1.93
N ILE A 83 4.63 10.68 -0.98
CA ILE A 83 4.52 9.60 0.02
C ILE A 83 4.22 8.26 -0.65
N MET A 84 3.37 8.26 -1.67
CA MET A 84 2.98 7.07 -2.42
C MET A 84 4.03 6.62 -3.45
N GLY A 85 5.07 7.44 -3.71
CA GLY A 85 6.09 7.16 -4.72
C GLY A 85 5.56 7.22 -6.15
N HIS A 86 4.58 8.07 -6.42
CA HIS A 86 4.06 8.28 -7.77
C HIS A 86 5.00 9.14 -8.60
N SER A 87 5.11 8.86 -9.90
CA SER A 87 6.01 9.57 -10.81
C SER A 87 5.55 11.00 -11.14
N SER A 88 4.25 11.31 -10.95
CA SER A 88 3.70 12.65 -11.17
C SER A 88 2.42 12.85 -10.34
N GLU A 89 2.08 14.12 -10.11
CA GLU A 89 0.86 14.51 -9.42
C GLU A 89 -0.41 14.04 -10.17
N ARG A 90 -0.36 14.03 -11.51
CA ARG A 90 -1.45 13.54 -12.35
C ARG A 90 -1.78 12.07 -12.07
N VAL A 91 -0.78 11.23 -11.88
CA VAL A 91 -0.97 9.82 -11.49
C VAL A 91 -1.67 9.74 -10.14
N THR A 92 -1.31 10.59 -9.20
CA THR A 92 -1.95 10.65 -7.88
C THR A 92 -3.40 11.13 -7.99
N GLN A 93 -3.67 12.13 -8.80
CA GLN A 93 -5.03 12.64 -9.00
C GLN A 93 -5.95 11.56 -9.59
N VAL A 94 -5.54 10.91 -10.68
CA VAL A 94 -6.30 9.80 -11.29
C VAL A 94 -6.53 8.66 -10.28
N TYR A 95 -5.52 8.34 -9.48
CA TYR A 95 -5.62 7.32 -8.45
C TYR A 95 -6.65 7.69 -7.36
N LEU A 96 -6.64 8.95 -6.89
CA LEU A 96 -7.59 9.42 -5.87
C LEU A 96 -9.02 9.56 -6.41
N ASP A 97 -9.18 9.97 -7.67
CA ASP A 97 -10.48 10.12 -8.32
C ASP A 97 -11.20 8.76 -8.49
N SER A 98 -10.42 7.67 -8.64
CA SER A 98 -11.00 6.32 -8.70
C SER A 98 -11.73 5.92 -7.41
N PHE A 99 -11.33 6.45 -6.25
CA PHE A 99 -11.98 6.16 -4.96
C PHE A 99 -13.30 6.91 -4.79
N ASP A 100 -13.36 8.15 -5.28
CA ASP A 100 -14.58 8.95 -5.22
C ASP A 100 -15.69 8.29 -6.06
N ASN A 101 -15.32 7.75 -7.22
CA ASN A 101 -16.25 7.00 -8.06
C ASN A 101 -16.78 5.73 -7.39
N GLU A 102 -15.93 5.00 -6.67
CA GLU A 102 -16.36 3.81 -5.94
C GLU A 102 -17.32 4.17 -4.78
N GLN A 103 -17.05 5.25 -4.05
CA GLN A 103 -17.93 5.73 -2.99
C GLN A 103 -19.27 6.20 -3.55
N ILE A 104 -19.27 6.91 -4.67
CA ILE A 104 -20.50 7.33 -5.36
C ILE A 104 -21.28 6.11 -5.84
N ASN A 105 -20.64 5.13 -6.45
CA ASN A 105 -21.29 3.91 -6.91
C ASN A 105 -21.89 3.10 -5.76
N ASN A 106 -21.21 3.03 -4.62
CA ASN A 106 -21.73 2.35 -3.43
C ASN A 106 -22.91 3.12 -2.80
N ALA A 107 -22.84 4.45 -2.75
CA ALA A 107 -23.95 5.28 -2.30
C ALA A 107 -25.17 5.13 -3.22
N MET A 108 -25.00 5.10 -4.54
CA MET A 108 -26.06 4.89 -5.53
C MET A 108 -26.72 3.52 -5.39
N LYS A 109 -25.94 2.46 -5.12
CA LYS A 109 -26.49 1.11 -4.87
C LYS A 109 -27.39 1.03 -3.62
N ASN A 110 -27.14 1.90 -2.64
CA ASN A 110 -27.97 1.95 -1.41
C ASN A 110 -29.22 2.81 -1.57
N LEU A 111 -29.38 3.51 -2.70
CA LEU A 111 -30.55 4.33 -3.01
C LEU A 111 -31.55 3.63 -3.94
N LEU A 112 -31.16 2.48 -4.50
CA LEU A 112 -31.99 1.62 -5.36
C LEU A 112 -32.44 0.38 -4.58
#